data_a1c5cfe3311de27ad18a98737e0e4a2a
#
_entry.id   a1c5cfe3311de27ad18a98737e0e4a2a
#
_cell.length_a   1.000
_cell.length_b   1.000
_cell.length_c   1.000
_cell.angle_alpha   90.00
_cell.angle_beta   90.00
_cell.angle_gamma   90.00
#
_symmetry.space_group_name_H-M   'P 1'
#
loop_
_entity.id
_entity.type
_entity.pdbx_description
1 polymer ?
#
loop_
_entity_poly.entity_id
_entity_poly.type
_entity_poly.pdbx_seq_one_letter_code
_entity_poly.pdbx_strand_id
1 'polypeptide(L)'
;MKYTNLLERFLDYVKVNTRSDENSQSIPSTKSQEDFAKNILWPQMEAVGLEDIHYLSNGYIVGTLRANAKAKKKIGFLAHMDTADFNAENIRPQVIENYNGQIIPLGDGEYVLDPVEFPNLKKYLGKT
;
A
#
# COMPACT_ATOMS: atom_id res chain seq x y z
N MET A 1 -2.30 -14.68 11.76
CA MET A 1 -2.80 -13.81 10.69
C MET A 1 -3.00 -14.66 9.44
N LYS A 2 -4.09 -14.48 8.69
CA LYS A 2 -4.40 -15.31 7.50
C LYS A 2 -3.42 -15.02 6.33
N TYR A 3 -2.85 -13.82 6.31
CA TYR A 3 -1.94 -13.37 5.26
C TYR A 3 -0.60 -13.02 5.91
N THR A 4 0.36 -13.91 5.75
CA THR A 4 1.75 -13.66 6.16
C THR A 4 2.30 -12.50 5.33
N ASN A 5 3.12 -11.66 5.93
CA ASN A 5 3.81 -10.53 5.30
C ASN A 5 2.92 -9.37 4.81
N LEU A 6 1.60 -9.36 5.07
CA LEU A 6 0.74 -8.25 4.66
C LEU A 6 1.09 -6.96 5.42
N LEU A 7 1.30 -7.06 6.73
CA LEU A 7 1.69 -5.92 7.56
C LEU A 7 3.05 -5.38 7.13
N GLU A 8 4.04 -6.26 6.96
CA GLU A 8 5.39 -5.87 6.54
C GLU A 8 5.37 -5.12 5.21
N ARG A 9 4.67 -5.65 4.20
CA ARG A 9 4.51 -4.98 2.91
C ARG A 9 3.84 -3.61 3.04
N PHE A 10 2.77 -3.53 3.82
CA PHE A 10 2.11 -2.25 4.05
C PHE A 10 3.06 -1.23 4.69
N LEU A 11 3.83 -1.64 5.70
CA LEU A 11 4.81 -0.79 6.37
C LEU A 11 5.93 -0.33 5.41
N ASP A 12 6.31 -1.15 4.45
CA ASP A 12 7.27 -0.76 3.42
C ASP A 12 6.67 0.25 2.42
N TYR A 13 5.42 0.05 2.02
CA TYR A 13 4.76 0.92 1.04
C TYR A 13 4.53 2.33 1.58
N VAL A 14 4.03 2.45 2.79
CA VAL A 14 3.69 3.77 3.38
C VAL A 14 4.92 4.64 3.69
N LYS A 15 6.12 4.08 3.70
CA LYS A 15 7.36 4.84 3.87
C LYS A 15 7.83 5.56 2.59
N VAL A 16 7.29 5.18 1.44
CA VAL A 16 7.67 5.76 0.16
C VAL A 16 6.71 6.87 -0.20
N ASN A 17 7.27 8.06 -0.48
CA ASN A 17 6.46 9.16 -1.00
C ASN A 17 6.13 8.89 -2.47
N THR A 18 4.93 8.35 -2.72
CA THR A 18 4.42 8.08 -4.08
C THR A 18 3.36 9.09 -4.51
N ARG A 19 3.29 10.25 -3.84
CA ARG A 19 2.36 11.32 -4.21
C ARG A 19 2.57 11.74 -5.66
N SER A 20 1.47 11.94 -6.37
CA SER A 20 1.49 12.47 -7.74
C SER A 20 1.80 13.96 -7.75
N ASP A 21 2.45 14.42 -8.82
CA ASP A 21 2.70 15.84 -9.10
C ASP A 21 1.80 16.27 -10.27
N GLU A 22 0.81 17.09 -9.99
CA GLU A 22 -0.14 17.60 -10.98
C GLU A 22 0.49 18.53 -12.03
N ASN A 23 1.65 19.12 -11.72
CA ASN A 23 2.37 20.00 -12.63
C ASN A 23 3.35 19.24 -13.53
N SER A 24 3.55 17.97 -13.29
CA SER A 24 4.47 17.14 -14.07
C SER A 24 3.90 16.80 -15.45
N GLN A 25 4.78 16.82 -16.45
CA GLN A 25 4.47 16.35 -17.81
C GLN A 25 4.91 14.90 -18.06
N SER A 26 5.49 14.25 -17.06
CA SER A 26 5.97 12.87 -17.16
C SER A 26 4.90 11.86 -16.72
N ILE A 27 5.06 10.60 -17.16
CA ILE A 27 4.26 9.45 -16.73
C ILE A 27 5.20 8.33 -16.31
N PRO A 28 5.20 7.90 -15.05
CA PRO A 28 4.45 8.48 -13.93
C PRO A 28 4.90 9.91 -13.61
N SER A 29 4.09 10.63 -12.85
CA SER A 29 4.33 12.06 -12.59
C SER A 29 5.56 12.32 -11.72
N THR A 30 6.02 11.33 -10.96
CA THR A 30 7.20 11.43 -10.11
C THR A 30 8.15 10.24 -10.29
N LYS A 31 9.44 10.50 -10.14
CA LYS A 31 10.48 9.46 -10.18
C LYS A 31 10.30 8.45 -9.04
N SER A 32 9.81 8.87 -7.89
CA SER A 32 9.59 7.98 -6.75
C SER A 32 8.51 6.94 -7.02
N GLN A 33 7.50 7.24 -7.84
CA GLN A 33 6.52 6.25 -8.29
C GLN A 33 7.15 5.17 -9.17
N GLU A 34 8.02 5.58 -10.09
CA GLU A 34 8.77 4.63 -10.93
C GLU A 34 9.71 3.75 -10.09
N ASP A 35 10.44 4.36 -9.17
CA ASP A 35 11.36 3.64 -8.28
C ASP A 35 10.61 2.68 -7.35
N PHE A 36 9.45 3.07 -6.85
CA PHE A 36 8.58 2.22 -6.06
C PHE A 36 8.13 0.99 -6.87
N ALA A 37 7.67 1.21 -8.11
CA ALA A 37 7.26 0.11 -8.98
C ALA A 37 8.40 -0.89 -9.25
N LYS A 38 9.60 -0.37 -9.59
CA LYS A 38 10.73 -1.19 -10.02
C LYS A 38 11.48 -1.84 -8.86
N ASN A 39 11.67 -1.11 -7.75
CA ASN A 39 12.54 -1.56 -6.68
C ASN A 39 11.79 -2.22 -5.51
N ILE A 40 10.47 -1.98 -5.38
CA ILE A 40 9.67 -2.53 -4.30
C ILE A 40 8.59 -3.47 -4.83
N LEU A 41 7.72 -3.01 -5.73
CA LEU A 41 6.62 -3.84 -6.21
C LEU A 41 7.11 -5.02 -7.06
N TRP A 42 8.04 -4.80 -7.97
CA TRP A 42 8.55 -5.86 -8.84
C TRP A 42 9.07 -7.07 -8.07
N PRO A 43 10.04 -6.94 -7.14
CA PRO A 43 10.52 -8.08 -6.37
C PRO A 43 9.42 -8.75 -5.54
N GLN A 44 8.47 -7.98 -5.03
CA GLN A 44 7.36 -8.53 -4.26
C GLN A 44 6.34 -9.26 -5.14
N MET A 45 6.13 -8.83 -6.36
CA MET A 45 5.31 -9.55 -7.35
C MET A 45 5.95 -10.91 -7.69
N GLU A 46 7.27 -10.96 -7.89
CA GLU A 46 8.01 -12.20 -8.06
C GLU A 46 7.88 -13.13 -6.84
N ALA A 47 8.06 -12.56 -5.64
CA ALA A 47 7.98 -13.32 -4.38
C ALA A 47 6.61 -13.93 -4.11
N VAL A 48 5.52 -13.37 -4.66
CA VAL A 48 4.17 -13.96 -4.56
C VAL A 48 3.84 -14.89 -5.75
N GLY A 49 4.80 -15.12 -6.65
CA GLY A 49 4.67 -16.06 -7.75
C GLY A 49 4.04 -15.50 -9.02
N LEU A 50 4.06 -14.18 -9.19
CA LEU A 50 3.70 -13.57 -10.48
C LEU A 50 4.85 -13.78 -11.48
N GLU A 51 4.49 -14.03 -12.71
CA GLU A 51 5.40 -14.23 -13.84
C GLU A 51 5.13 -13.18 -14.92
N ASP A 52 6.00 -13.11 -15.93
CA ASP A 52 5.88 -12.17 -17.05
C ASP A 52 5.67 -10.72 -16.56
N ILE A 53 6.51 -10.31 -15.61
CA ILE A 53 6.40 -8.97 -15.02
C ILE A 53 7.02 -7.95 -15.97
N HIS A 54 6.29 -6.89 -16.26
CA HIS A 54 6.70 -5.81 -17.14
C HIS A 54 6.39 -4.44 -16.53
N TYR A 55 7.33 -3.52 -16.67
CA TYR A 55 7.08 -2.10 -16.44
C TYR A 55 6.81 -1.42 -17.79
N LEU A 56 5.62 -0.87 -17.97
CA LEU A 56 5.16 -0.31 -19.23
C LEU A 56 5.53 1.18 -19.34
N SER A 57 5.58 1.69 -20.57
CA SER A 57 5.90 3.10 -20.85
C SER A 57 4.90 4.11 -20.26
N ASN A 58 3.69 3.66 -19.91
CA ASN A 58 2.68 4.45 -19.22
C ASN A 58 2.77 4.36 -17.68
N GLY A 59 3.88 3.85 -17.13
CA GLY A 59 4.10 3.77 -15.69
C GLY A 59 3.44 2.59 -14.98
N TYR A 60 2.74 1.72 -15.70
CA TYR A 60 2.13 0.53 -15.09
C TYR A 60 3.16 -0.57 -14.89
N ILE A 61 3.06 -1.27 -13.77
CA ILE A 61 3.71 -2.56 -13.58
C ILE A 61 2.63 -3.64 -13.65
N VAL A 62 2.86 -4.64 -14.49
CA VAL A 62 1.92 -5.74 -14.72
C VAL A 62 2.62 -7.08 -14.55
N GLY A 63 1.91 -8.07 -14.07
CA GLY A 63 2.41 -9.44 -13.96
C GLY A 63 1.26 -10.44 -14.06
N THR A 64 1.58 -11.66 -14.36
CA THR A 64 0.61 -12.73 -14.59
C THR A 64 0.72 -13.79 -13.50
N LEU A 65 -0.38 -14.14 -12.84
CA LEU A 65 -0.48 -15.35 -12.05
C LEU A 65 -1.05 -16.46 -12.94
N ARG A 66 -0.29 -17.53 -13.12
CA ARG A 66 -0.75 -18.66 -13.94
C ARG A 66 -1.98 -19.33 -13.37
N ALA A 67 -2.85 -19.77 -14.27
CA ALA A 67 -4.01 -20.54 -13.89
C ALA A 67 -3.61 -21.87 -13.23
N ASN A 68 -4.21 -22.20 -12.10
CA ASN A 68 -4.07 -23.47 -11.40
C ASN A 68 -5.19 -24.49 -11.75
N ALA A 69 -6.08 -24.12 -12.68
CA ALA A 69 -7.17 -24.96 -13.16
C ALA A 69 -7.46 -24.65 -14.64
N LYS A 70 -8.19 -25.57 -15.31
CA LYS A 70 -8.70 -25.31 -16.66
C LYS A 70 -9.80 -24.25 -16.58
N ALA A 71 -9.51 -23.04 -16.98
CA ALA A 71 -10.42 -21.91 -16.99
C ALA A 71 -10.45 -21.24 -18.37
N LYS A 72 -11.63 -20.73 -18.76
CA LYS A 72 -11.81 -19.99 -20.01
C LYS A 72 -11.70 -18.47 -19.82
N LYS A 73 -11.79 -18.00 -18.56
CA LYS A 73 -11.81 -16.57 -18.24
C LYS A 73 -10.48 -16.16 -17.61
N LYS A 74 -10.03 -14.95 -17.95
CA LYS A 74 -8.96 -14.24 -17.25
C LYS A 74 -9.59 -13.17 -16.37
N ILE A 75 -9.06 -13.00 -15.17
CA ILE A 75 -9.48 -11.98 -14.21
C ILE A 75 -8.32 -11.03 -14.05
N GLY A 76 -8.55 -9.73 -14.21
CA GLY A 76 -7.59 -8.69 -13.93
C GLY A 76 -7.89 -8.02 -12.60
N PHE A 77 -6.84 -7.74 -11.82
CA PHE A 77 -6.87 -6.87 -10.65
C PHE A 77 -6.08 -5.62 -10.97
N LEU A 78 -6.58 -4.48 -10.53
CA LEU A 78 -5.94 -3.20 -10.72
C LEU A 78 -5.91 -2.47 -9.38
N ALA A 79 -4.73 -1.93 -9.04
CA ALA A 79 -4.54 -1.09 -7.88
C ALA A 79 -3.65 0.09 -8.25
N HIS A 80 -3.95 1.28 -7.75
CA HIS A 80 -3.10 2.44 -7.96
C HIS A 80 -1.91 2.45 -7.00
N MET A 81 -0.81 3.09 -7.42
CA MET A 81 0.43 3.18 -6.65
C MET A 81 0.59 4.53 -5.95
N ASP A 82 -0.05 5.56 -6.48
CA ASP A 82 0.04 6.91 -5.94
C ASP A 82 -0.75 7.05 -4.63
N THR A 83 -0.30 7.97 -3.80
CA THR A 83 -1.02 8.39 -2.61
C THR A 83 -1.90 9.61 -2.91
N ALA A 84 -2.91 9.84 -2.05
CA ALA A 84 -3.75 11.03 -2.12
C ALA A 84 -2.94 12.32 -2.00
N ASP A 85 -3.54 13.46 -2.38
CA ASP A 85 -2.90 14.77 -2.39
C ASP A 85 -2.71 15.35 -0.98
N PHE A 86 -1.95 14.63 -0.16
CA PHE A 86 -1.50 15.03 1.18
C PHE A 86 0.01 14.87 1.27
N ASN A 87 0.60 15.48 2.31
CA ASN A 87 2.01 15.26 2.58
C ASN A 87 2.27 13.79 2.88
N ALA A 88 3.06 13.15 2.03
CA ALA A 88 3.44 11.75 2.13
C ALA A 88 4.93 11.58 2.51
N GLU A 89 5.58 12.62 3.00
CA GLU A 89 6.97 12.60 3.44
C GLU A 89 7.08 12.15 4.90
N ASN A 90 8.15 11.42 5.19
CA ASN A 90 8.51 11.01 6.55
C ASN A 90 7.40 10.26 7.31
N ILE A 91 6.59 9.50 6.61
CA ILE A 91 5.52 8.71 7.22
C ILE A 91 6.11 7.71 8.22
N ARG A 92 5.62 7.76 9.46
CA ARG A 92 6.02 6.89 10.57
C ARG A 92 4.81 6.09 11.04
N PRO A 93 4.54 4.91 10.43
CA PRO A 93 3.39 4.10 10.80
C PRO A 93 3.53 3.60 12.24
N GLN A 94 2.42 3.59 12.96
CA GLN A 94 2.32 3.03 14.30
C GLN A 94 1.56 1.70 14.24
N VAL A 95 2.09 0.67 14.87
CA VAL A 95 1.41 -0.62 15.05
C VAL A 95 0.91 -0.71 16.50
N ILE A 96 -0.40 -0.76 16.65
CA ILE A 96 -1.03 -0.88 17.98
C ILE A 96 -1.42 -2.33 18.18
N GLU A 97 -0.72 -3.01 19.09
CA GLU A 97 -1.03 -4.41 19.44
C GLU A 97 -2.09 -4.48 20.54
N ASN A 98 -2.97 -5.47 20.43
CA ASN A 98 -4.01 -5.71 21.44
C ASN A 98 -4.80 -4.45 21.82
N TYR A 99 -5.26 -3.72 20.81
CA TYR A 99 -5.97 -2.45 20.99
C TYR A 99 -7.07 -2.57 22.07
N ASN A 100 -7.01 -1.73 23.08
CA ASN A 100 -7.91 -1.78 24.25
C ASN A 100 -9.05 -0.76 24.23
N GLY A 101 -9.20 0.02 23.14
CA GLY A 101 -10.23 1.05 23.02
C GLY A 101 -9.80 2.44 23.46
N GLN A 102 -8.51 2.63 23.78
CA GLN A 102 -7.98 3.94 24.14
C GLN A 102 -7.87 4.88 22.92
N ILE A 103 -7.79 6.18 23.20
CA ILE A 103 -7.43 7.20 22.21
C ILE A 103 -6.02 6.89 21.69
N ILE A 104 -5.84 6.97 20.36
CA ILE A 104 -4.57 6.75 19.69
C ILE A 104 -4.01 8.13 19.26
N PRO A 105 -2.91 8.61 19.85
CA PRO A 105 -2.24 9.81 19.41
C PRO A 105 -1.55 9.55 18.06
N LEU A 106 -1.61 10.52 17.14
CA LEU A 106 -0.96 10.46 15.84
C LEU A 106 0.23 11.41 15.81
N GLY A 107 1.32 10.98 15.16
CA GLY A 107 2.51 11.79 14.99
C GLY A 107 3.10 12.29 16.34
N ASP A 108 3.10 13.59 16.53
CA ASP A 108 3.54 14.28 17.75
C ASP A 108 2.44 14.42 18.81
N GLY A 109 1.25 13.91 18.54
CA GLY A 109 0.10 13.95 19.44
C GLY A 109 -0.83 15.14 19.26
N GLU A 110 -0.59 16.01 18.29
CA GLU A 110 -1.50 17.10 17.94
C GLU A 110 -2.86 16.57 17.46
N TYR A 111 -2.85 15.48 16.71
CA TYR A 111 -4.03 14.78 16.24
C TYR A 111 -4.21 13.45 16.95
N VAL A 112 -5.47 13.07 17.14
CA VAL A 112 -5.80 11.79 17.80
C VAL A 112 -6.92 11.06 17.04
N LEU A 113 -6.93 9.74 17.15
CA LEU A 113 -8.08 8.91 16.81
C LEU A 113 -8.84 8.58 18.09
N ASP A 114 -9.92 9.29 18.34
CA ASP A 114 -10.81 9.05 19.49
C ASP A 114 -11.90 8.03 19.09
N PRO A 115 -12.08 6.93 19.82
CA PRO A 115 -13.14 5.95 19.59
C PRO A 115 -14.57 6.51 19.69
N VAL A 116 -14.75 7.68 20.28
CA VAL A 116 -16.04 8.39 20.32
C VAL A 116 -16.33 9.04 18.98
N GLU A 117 -15.34 9.73 18.41
CA GLU A 117 -15.44 10.36 17.08
C GLU A 117 -15.32 9.34 15.94
N PHE A 118 -14.49 8.32 16.12
CA PHE A 118 -14.24 7.23 15.17
C PHE A 118 -14.76 5.88 15.69
N PRO A 119 -16.08 5.66 15.77
CA PRO A 119 -16.66 4.48 16.44
C PRO A 119 -16.29 3.14 15.78
N ASN A 120 -15.80 3.17 14.53
CA ASN A 120 -15.29 1.99 13.85
C ASN A 120 -14.07 1.36 14.55
N LEU A 121 -13.30 2.13 15.33
CA LEU A 121 -12.18 1.63 16.12
C LEU A 121 -12.61 0.54 17.11
N LYS A 122 -13.86 0.57 17.60
CA LYS A 122 -14.41 -0.46 18.50
C LYS A 122 -14.41 -1.88 17.91
N LYS A 123 -14.41 -1.99 16.57
CA LYS A 123 -14.33 -3.28 15.88
C LYS A 123 -12.95 -3.96 15.98
N TYR A 124 -11.95 -3.20 16.40
CA TYR A 124 -10.56 -3.65 16.52
C TYR A 124 -10.12 -3.93 17.95
N LEU A 125 -11.05 -3.90 18.94
CA LEU A 125 -10.74 -4.31 20.30
C LEU A 125 -10.11 -5.69 20.34
N GLY A 126 -8.95 -5.82 21.02
CA GLY A 126 -8.16 -7.04 21.12
C GLY A 126 -7.47 -7.48 19.83
N LYS A 127 -7.42 -6.61 18.80
CA LYS A 127 -6.72 -6.86 17.53
C LYS A 127 -5.49 -5.97 17.38
N THR A 128 -4.63 -6.36 16.46
CA THR A 128 -3.51 -5.55 15.98
C THR A 128 -3.88 -4.94 14.65
#